data_c30378726f38e7d729bfc125f88ef9f2
#
_entry.id   c30378726f38e7d729bfc125f88ef9f2
#
_cell.length_a   1.000
_cell.length_b   1.000
_cell.length_c   1.000
_cell.angle_alpha   90.00
_cell.angle_beta   90.00
_cell.angle_gamma   90.00
#
_symmetry.space_group_name_H-M   'P 1'
#
loop_
_entity.id
_entity.type
_entity.pdbx_description
1 polymer ?
#
loop_
_entity_poly.entity_id
_entity_poly.type
_entity_poly.pdbx_seq_one_letter_code
_entity_poly.pdbx_strand_id
1 'polypeptide(L)'
;MKYVPSLEKSFRPMIVELRKFKKQATNPFAICVERQNGYRYRYDMNVFPGDNAENYEMIERVIKSILWVVGGFKIYLGGHDGIVKKMQEVFSLNGTRKFDVDFMSRVYDKPFEVIACSLQDVPSSVEASLPAGGHLEGCRIGFDAGGSDRKVSAVVNGEVIHSEEVVWFPKVNEDPDYHYAGILDSFRRAAAKMPRVDAIGVSSAGIYIDNEVRVASLFIKVPQDLFDEKVRNMYIRAAKEIGDVPLTVANDGDVTALAGALSLKDGRVLGIAMGTSEAVGYVNKDGNLNGWLSELAFVPVDYNKGAMVDEWSGDYGCGVKYFSQDSVIKLAGFAGIELDENASPVSYTHLRA
;
A
#
# COMPACT_ATOMS: atom_id res chain seq x y z
N MET A 1 14.73 -8.32 -23.39
CA MET A 1 15.01 -7.01 -22.76
C MET A 1 16.06 -6.28 -23.59
N LYS A 2 16.00 -4.95 -23.71
CA LYS A 2 17.06 -4.14 -24.33
C LYS A 2 18.30 -4.07 -23.43
N TYR A 3 18.07 -4.06 -22.11
CA TYR A 3 19.11 -4.06 -21.10
C TYR A 3 18.87 -5.23 -20.14
N VAL A 4 19.91 -5.99 -19.86
CA VAL A 4 19.93 -7.06 -18.85
C VAL A 4 20.76 -6.54 -17.69
N PRO A 5 20.23 -6.58 -16.45
CA PRO A 5 20.99 -6.14 -15.27
C PRO A 5 22.30 -6.93 -15.16
N SER A 6 23.42 -6.24 -14.98
CA SER A 6 24.74 -6.90 -14.94
C SER A 6 24.90 -7.79 -13.70
N LEU A 7 24.36 -7.36 -12.56
CA LEU A 7 24.46 -8.08 -11.29
C LEU A 7 23.38 -9.16 -11.13
N GLU A 8 22.19 -8.99 -11.73
CA GLU A 8 21.07 -9.94 -11.60
C GLU A 8 20.54 -10.34 -12.97
N LYS A 9 21.32 -11.14 -13.69
CA LYS A 9 21.00 -11.56 -15.07
C LYS A 9 19.72 -12.39 -15.19
N SER A 10 19.31 -13.02 -14.10
CA SER A 10 18.07 -13.81 -14.00
C SER A 10 16.80 -12.98 -13.84
N PHE A 11 16.90 -11.68 -13.56
CA PHE A 11 15.77 -10.77 -13.40
C PHE A 11 14.88 -10.75 -14.64
N ARG A 12 13.59 -11.05 -14.43
CA ARG A 12 12.56 -11.07 -15.48
C ARG A 12 11.43 -10.10 -15.13
N PRO A 13 11.51 -8.81 -15.51
CA PRO A 13 10.49 -7.84 -15.14
C PRO A 13 9.09 -8.33 -15.51
N MET A 14 8.19 -8.38 -14.51
CA MET A 14 6.80 -8.85 -14.69
C MET A 14 6.10 -8.14 -15.86
N ILE A 15 6.28 -6.83 -16.00
CA ILE A 15 5.67 -6.05 -17.09
C ILE A 15 6.15 -6.48 -18.49
N VAL A 16 7.39 -6.95 -18.61
CA VAL A 16 7.93 -7.44 -19.88
C VAL A 16 7.31 -8.78 -20.24
N GLU A 17 7.19 -9.68 -19.28
CA GLU A 17 6.57 -11.00 -19.48
C GLU A 17 5.07 -10.85 -19.77
N LEU A 18 4.36 -9.98 -19.04
CA LEU A 18 2.96 -9.64 -19.32
C LEU A 18 2.77 -9.09 -20.75
N ARG A 19 3.67 -8.20 -21.21
CA ARG A 19 3.61 -7.68 -22.59
C ARG A 19 3.86 -8.74 -23.64
N LYS A 20 4.75 -9.70 -23.39
CA LYS A 20 4.97 -10.84 -24.29
C LYS A 20 3.73 -11.73 -24.35
N PHE A 21 3.17 -12.08 -23.21
CA PHE A 21 1.95 -12.85 -23.08
C PHE A 21 0.78 -12.21 -23.86
N LYS A 22 0.52 -10.90 -23.61
CA LYS A 22 -0.57 -10.15 -24.28
C LYS A 22 -0.42 -10.06 -25.81
N LYS A 23 0.79 -10.16 -26.35
CA LYS A 23 1.01 -10.14 -27.81
C LYS A 23 0.61 -11.45 -28.49
N GLN A 24 0.59 -12.56 -27.74
CA GLN A 24 0.35 -13.91 -28.29
C GLN A 24 -1.05 -14.43 -27.92
N ALA A 25 -1.60 -13.99 -26.82
CA ALA A 25 -2.91 -14.36 -26.33
C ALA A 25 -4.03 -13.72 -27.18
N THR A 26 -5.07 -14.47 -27.48
CA THR A 26 -6.13 -14.06 -28.44
C THR A 26 -7.54 -14.06 -27.85
N ASN A 27 -7.80 -14.86 -26.81
CA ASN A 27 -9.15 -15.01 -26.26
C ASN A 27 -9.43 -13.95 -25.21
N PRO A 28 -10.50 -13.15 -25.32
CA PRO A 28 -10.83 -12.12 -24.36
C PRO A 28 -11.06 -12.69 -22.94
N PHE A 29 -10.51 -12.02 -21.95
CA PHE A 29 -10.67 -12.32 -20.53
C PHE A 29 -10.76 -11.02 -19.73
N ALA A 30 -11.63 -10.97 -18.73
CA ALA A 30 -11.81 -9.82 -17.90
C ALA A 30 -11.67 -10.19 -16.41
N ILE A 31 -11.02 -9.30 -15.69
CA ILE A 31 -10.84 -9.32 -14.22
C ILE A 31 -11.47 -8.05 -13.69
N CYS A 32 -12.32 -8.15 -12.67
CA CYS A 32 -12.81 -6.98 -11.95
C CYS A 32 -12.65 -7.23 -10.46
N VAL A 33 -12.03 -6.29 -9.75
CA VAL A 33 -11.85 -6.35 -8.30
C VAL A 33 -12.74 -5.31 -7.65
N GLU A 34 -13.53 -5.73 -6.65
CA GLU A 34 -14.41 -4.86 -5.87
C GLU A 34 -13.81 -4.62 -4.48
N ARG A 35 -13.82 -3.36 -4.06
CA ARG A 35 -13.39 -2.88 -2.75
C ARG A 35 -14.52 -2.15 -2.01
N GLN A 36 -14.21 -1.45 -0.90
CA GLN A 36 -15.22 -0.75 -0.09
C GLN A 36 -16.12 0.18 -0.94
N ASN A 37 -17.31 0.44 -0.45
CA ASN A 37 -18.28 1.38 -1.03
C ASN A 37 -18.71 1.05 -2.48
N GLY A 38 -18.50 -0.20 -2.92
CA GLY A 38 -18.83 -0.65 -4.28
C GLY A 38 -17.89 -0.12 -5.36
N TYR A 39 -16.74 0.45 -4.99
CA TYR A 39 -15.70 0.82 -5.94
C TYR A 39 -15.11 -0.42 -6.60
N ARG A 40 -14.84 -0.34 -7.89
CA ARG A 40 -14.41 -1.47 -8.71
C ARG A 40 -13.38 -1.05 -9.74
N TYR A 41 -12.39 -1.90 -9.92
CA TYR A 41 -11.37 -1.75 -10.96
C TYR A 41 -11.46 -2.93 -11.91
N ARG A 42 -11.73 -2.66 -13.20
CA ARG A 42 -11.77 -3.68 -14.26
C ARG A 42 -10.50 -3.62 -15.10
N TYR A 43 -9.95 -4.80 -15.39
CA TYR A 43 -8.81 -4.98 -16.26
C TYR A 43 -9.14 -6.01 -17.33
N ASP A 44 -9.14 -5.58 -18.60
CA ASP A 44 -9.38 -6.44 -19.74
C ASP A 44 -8.04 -6.85 -20.36
N MET A 45 -7.92 -8.14 -20.70
CA MET A 45 -6.77 -8.70 -21.38
C MET A 45 -7.17 -9.90 -22.21
N ASN A 46 -6.24 -10.43 -23.00
CA ASN A 46 -6.44 -11.72 -23.67
C ASN A 46 -5.67 -12.83 -22.94
N VAL A 47 -6.15 -14.06 -23.07
CA VAL A 47 -5.52 -15.31 -22.62
C VAL A 47 -5.33 -16.26 -23.79
N PHE A 48 -4.50 -17.29 -23.67
CA PHE A 48 -4.39 -18.34 -24.66
C PHE A 48 -5.67 -19.20 -24.71
N PRO A 49 -6.03 -19.74 -25.89
CA PRO A 49 -7.15 -20.66 -25.99
C PRO A 49 -6.84 -22.00 -25.30
N GLY A 50 -7.89 -22.67 -24.82
CA GLY A 50 -7.80 -24.00 -24.22
C GLY A 50 -7.11 -24.02 -22.87
N ASP A 51 -6.82 -25.23 -22.38
CA ASP A 51 -6.15 -25.46 -21.12
C ASP A 51 -4.63 -25.25 -21.27
N ASN A 52 -4.17 -24.07 -20.89
CA ASN A 52 -2.78 -23.66 -21.01
C ASN A 52 -2.24 -23.22 -19.63
N ALA A 53 -1.17 -23.87 -19.17
CA ALA A 53 -0.55 -23.59 -17.88
C ALA A 53 -0.04 -22.14 -17.74
N GLU A 54 0.39 -21.52 -18.86
CA GLU A 54 0.84 -20.12 -18.84
C GLU A 54 -0.30 -19.15 -18.51
N ASN A 55 -1.55 -19.49 -18.85
CA ASN A 55 -2.72 -18.72 -18.45
C ASN A 55 -2.84 -18.65 -16.94
N TYR A 56 -2.73 -19.79 -16.27
CA TYR A 56 -2.91 -19.87 -14.82
C TYR A 56 -1.87 -19.06 -14.08
N GLU A 57 -0.62 -19.19 -14.47
CA GLU A 57 0.49 -18.46 -13.85
C GLU A 57 0.38 -16.96 -14.10
N MET A 58 0.13 -16.54 -15.35
CA MET A 58 0.05 -15.12 -15.69
C MET A 58 -1.15 -14.45 -15.02
N ILE A 59 -2.33 -15.07 -15.05
CA ILE A 59 -3.54 -14.50 -14.46
C ILE A 59 -3.43 -14.41 -12.95
N GLU A 60 -2.85 -15.40 -12.31
CA GLU A 60 -2.59 -15.39 -10.86
C GLU A 60 -1.70 -14.18 -10.48
N ARG A 61 -0.60 -13.94 -11.21
CA ARG A 61 0.29 -12.79 -11.00
C ARG A 61 -0.39 -11.46 -11.29
N VAL A 62 -1.23 -11.38 -12.31
CA VAL A 62 -2.00 -10.17 -12.63
C VAL A 62 -3.03 -9.88 -11.54
N ILE A 63 -3.77 -10.89 -11.08
CA ILE A 63 -4.74 -10.72 -9.99
C ILE A 63 -4.03 -10.24 -8.72
N LYS A 64 -2.92 -10.88 -8.34
CA LYS A 64 -2.12 -10.44 -7.19
C LYS A 64 -1.68 -8.99 -7.34
N SER A 65 -1.18 -8.60 -8.52
CA SER A 65 -0.79 -7.21 -8.77
C SER A 65 -1.96 -6.24 -8.57
N ILE A 66 -3.14 -6.56 -9.12
CA ILE A 66 -4.33 -5.71 -8.96
C ILE A 66 -4.74 -5.61 -7.49
N LEU A 67 -4.76 -6.73 -6.76
CA LEU A 67 -5.12 -6.75 -5.33
C LEU A 67 -4.20 -5.87 -4.48
N TRP A 68 -2.90 -5.89 -4.71
CA TRP A 68 -1.96 -5.13 -3.89
C TRP A 68 -1.79 -3.67 -4.34
N VAL A 69 -2.14 -3.36 -5.61
CA VAL A 69 -2.19 -1.98 -6.10
C VAL A 69 -3.51 -1.31 -5.73
N VAL A 70 -4.63 -1.94 -6.10
CA VAL A 70 -5.98 -1.34 -6.00
C VAL A 70 -6.66 -1.68 -4.69
N GLY A 71 -6.44 -2.91 -4.21
CA GLY A 71 -7.16 -3.47 -3.08
C GLY A 71 -8.47 -4.13 -3.49
N GLY A 72 -9.02 -4.98 -2.62
CA GLY A 72 -10.34 -5.56 -2.79
C GLY A 72 -10.53 -6.89 -2.10
N PHE A 73 -11.78 -7.26 -1.91
CA PHE A 73 -12.20 -8.50 -1.24
C PHE A 73 -13.06 -9.41 -2.13
N LYS A 74 -13.42 -8.92 -3.33
CA LYS A 74 -14.23 -9.70 -4.27
C LYS A 74 -13.68 -9.55 -5.69
N ILE A 75 -13.47 -10.68 -6.36
CA ILE A 75 -12.94 -10.74 -7.71
C ILE A 75 -14.01 -11.35 -8.63
N TYR A 76 -14.34 -10.68 -9.72
CA TYR A 76 -15.17 -11.19 -10.79
C TYR A 76 -14.28 -11.58 -11.96
N LEU A 77 -14.43 -12.79 -12.48
CA LEU A 77 -13.64 -13.32 -13.58
C LEU A 77 -14.54 -13.85 -14.69
N GLY A 78 -14.25 -13.51 -15.94
CA GLY A 78 -15.04 -13.97 -17.07
C GLY A 78 -14.22 -14.12 -18.35
N GLY A 79 -14.65 -15.08 -19.18
CA GLY A 79 -14.06 -15.35 -20.50
C GLY A 79 -13.37 -16.70 -20.66
N HIS A 80 -13.09 -17.44 -19.55
CA HIS A 80 -12.45 -18.76 -19.64
C HIS A 80 -12.68 -19.59 -18.35
N ASP A 81 -13.56 -20.60 -18.42
CA ASP A 81 -14.00 -21.36 -17.24
C ASP A 81 -12.86 -22.08 -16.50
N GLY A 82 -11.90 -22.65 -17.22
CA GLY A 82 -10.74 -23.33 -16.63
C GLY A 82 -9.89 -22.39 -15.77
N ILE A 83 -9.65 -21.15 -16.25
CA ILE A 83 -8.92 -20.12 -15.48
C ILE A 83 -9.74 -19.73 -14.25
N VAL A 84 -11.02 -19.47 -14.41
CA VAL A 84 -11.90 -19.07 -13.30
C VAL A 84 -11.88 -20.13 -12.19
N LYS A 85 -12.09 -21.40 -12.55
CA LYS A 85 -12.05 -22.51 -11.58
C LYS A 85 -10.68 -22.59 -10.88
N LYS A 86 -9.59 -22.46 -11.65
CA LYS A 86 -8.23 -22.49 -11.06
C LYS A 86 -8.01 -21.32 -10.10
N MET A 87 -8.46 -20.10 -10.42
CA MET A 87 -8.31 -18.95 -9.54
C MET A 87 -9.17 -19.06 -8.28
N GLN A 88 -10.35 -19.71 -8.35
CA GLN A 88 -11.15 -20.03 -7.16
C GLN A 88 -10.43 -20.98 -6.19
N GLU A 89 -9.65 -21.93 -6.72
CA GLU A 89 -8.81 -22.81 -5.89
C GLU A 89 -7.63 -22.05 -5.28
N VAL A 90 -6.92 -21.26 -6.11
CA VAL A 90 -5.69 -20.52 -5.75
C VAL A 90 -5.99 -19.44 -4.70
N PHE A 91 -7.02 -18.62 -4.93
CA PHE A 91 -7.44 -17.53 -4.04
C PHE A 91 -8.55 -18.02 -3.09
N SER A 92 -8.21 -18.99 -2.25
CA SER A 92 -9.08 -19.53 -1.20
C SER A 92 -8.32 -19.66 0.11
N LEU A 93 -9.03 -19.90 1.21
CA LEU A 93 -8.43 -20.10 2.54
C LEU A 93 -7.48 -21.31 2.62
N ASN A 94 -7.59 -22.26 1.68
CA ASN A 94 -6.74 -23.42 1.56
C ASN A 94 -5.83 -23.37 0.32
N GLY A 95 -5.90 -22.29 -0.45
CA GLY A 95 -5.14 -22.11 -1.68
C GLY A 95 -3.74 -21.56 -1.45
N THR A 96 -2.97 -21.52 -2.53
CA THR A 96 -1.59 -21.01 -2.50
C THR A 96 -1.53 -19.51 -2.21
N ARG A 97 -2.65 -18.78 -2.40
CA ARG A 97 -2.79 -17.35 -2.11
C ARG A 97 -3.54 -17.07 -0.79
N LYS A 98 -3.48 -18.01 0.15
CA LYS A 98 -4.10 -17.85 1.47
C LYS A 98 -3.70 -16.55 2.16
N PHE A 99 -2.43 -16.15 2.10
CA PHE A 99 -1.96 -14.89 2.69
C PHE A 99 -2.72 -13.69 2.13
N ASP A 100 -2.84 -13.61 0.79
CA ASP A 100 -3.56 -12.52 0.11
C ASP A 100 -5.04 -12.51 0.51
N VAL A 101 -5.67 -13.69 0.56
CA VAL A 101 -7.08 -13.87 0.95
C VAL A 101 -7.34 -13.42 2.39
N ASP A 102 -6.53 -13.90 3.34
CA ASP A 102 -6.66 -13.56 4.76
C ASP A 102 -6.42 -12.06 4.98
N PHE A 103 -5.39 -11.50 4.33
CA PHE A 103 -5.04 -10.10 4.47
C PHE A 103 -6.14 -9.18 3.94
N MET A 104 -6.62 -9.43 2.73
CA MET A 104 -7.69 -8.63 2.12
C MET A 104 -9.01 -8.77 2.89
N SER A 105 -9.34 -9.96 3.38
CA SER A 105 -10.51 -10.16 4.24
C SER A 105 -10.46 -9.29 5.49
N ARG A 106 -9.29 -9.21 6.13
CA ARG A 106 -9.07 -8.39 7.33
C ARG A 106 -9.12 -6.89 7.03
N VAL A 107 -8.49 -6.45 5.93
CA VAL A 107 -8.49 -5.03 5.52
C VAL A 107 -9.91 -4.52 5.29
N TYR A 108 -10.74 -5.31 4.60
CA TYR A 108 -12.08 -4.88 4.19
C TYR A 108 -13.20 -5.32 5.14
N ASP A 109 -12.91 -6.09 6.19
CA ASP A 109 -13.91 -6.71 7.08
C ASP A 109 -15.00 -7.48 6.29
N LYS A 110 -14.57 -8.17 5.23
CA LYS A 110 -15.45 -8.92 4.33
C LYS A 110 -14.82 -10.27 3.97
N PRO A 111 -15.63 -11.31 3.79
CA PRO A 111 -15.11 -12.56 3.24
C PRO A 111 -14.57 -12.31 1.83
N PHE A 112 -13.43 -12.92 1.53
CA PHE A 112 -12.85 -12.85 0.20
C PHE A 112 -13.55 -13.83 -0.74
N GLU A 113 -13.93 -13.38 -1.94
CA GLU A 113 -14.70 -14.17 -2.89
C GLU A 113 -14.15 -14.07 -4.32
N VAL A 114 -14.14 -15.19 -5.04
CA VAL A 114 -13.87 -15.22 -6.49
C VAL A 114 -15.13 -15.69 -7.22
N ILE A 115 -15.74 -14.79 -7.97
CA ILE A 115 -17.03 -14.95 -8.64
C ILE A 115 -16.82 -15.26 -10.12
N ALA A 116 -17.38 -16.37 -10.57
CA ALA A 116 -17.48 -16.71 -12.00
C ALA A 116 -18.57 -15.87 -12.68
N CYS A 117 -18.26 -15.26 -13.81
CA CYS A 117 -19.20 -14.50 -14.63
C CYS A 117 -19.07 -14.89 -16.12
N SER A 118 -20.08 -14.60 -16.92
CA SER A 118 -19.84 -14.47 -18.36
C SER A 118 -18.95 -13.24 -18.62
N LEU A 119 -18.25 -13.18 -19.73
CA LEU A 119 -17.39 -12.06 -20.06
C LEU A 119 -18.14 -10.71 -20.06
N GLN A 120 -19.39 -10.72 -20.51
CA GLN A 120 -20.25 -9.53 -20.57
C GLN A 120 -20.74 -9.06 -19.19
N ASP A 121 -20.88 -10.00 -18.24
CA ASP A 121 -21.40 -9.72 -16.90
C ASP A 121 -20.31 -9.31 -15.91
N VAL A 122 -19.03 -9.35 -16.32
CA VAL A 122 -17.94 -8.80 -15.47
C VAL A 122 -18.17 -7.30 -15.29
N PRO A 123 -18.31 -6.80 -14.03
CA PRO A 123 -18.69 -5.42 -13.77
C PRO A 123 -17.70 -4.40 -14.34
N SER A 124 -18.21 -3.24 -14.72
CA SER A 124 -17.40 -2.09 -15.14
C SER A 124 -16.72 -1.41 -13.95
N SER A 125 -15.64 -0.66 -14.22
CA SER A 125 -14.97 0.15 -13.21
C SER A 125 -15.87 1.23 -12.64
N VAL A 126 -15.79 1.42 -11.32
CA VAL A 126 -16.36 2.55 -10.58
C VAL A 126 -15.27 3.01 -9.61
N GLU A 127 -14.65 4.13 -9.90
CA GLU A 127 -13.48 4.60 -9.16
C GLU A 127 -13.80 5.78 -8.24
N ALA A 128 -13.10 5.83 -7.12
CA ALA A 128 -13.07 6.98 -6.24
C ALA A 128 -12.00 7.99 -6.68
N SER A 129 -12.23 9.24 -6.34
CA SER A 129 -11.21 10.30 -6.42
C SER A 129 -11.35 11.13 -5.16
N LEU A 130 -10.39 11.01 -4.26
CA LEU A 130 -10.40 11.64 -2.94
C LEU A 130 -9.52 12.89 -2.98
N PRO A 131 -10.10 14.10 -3.00
CA PRO A 131 -9.32 15.33 -2.86
C PRO A 131 -8.54 15.27 -1.54
N ALA A 132 -7.22 15.44 -1.64
CA ALA A 132 -6.35 15.43 -0.47
C ALA A 132 -5.20 16.42 -0.66
N GLY A 133 -4.82 17.11 0.40
CA GLY A 133 -3.77 18.11 0.38
C GLY A 133 -4.19 19.43 -0.31
N GLY A 134 -3.23 20.37 -0.43
CA GLY A 134 -3.41 21.63 -1.15
C GLY A 134 -4.27 22.68 -0.47
N HIS A 135 -4.98 22.37 0.60
CA HIS A 135 -5.78 23.31 1.38
C HIS A 135 -4.89 24.01 2.41
N LEU A 136 -4.32 25.15 2.03
CA LEU A 136 -3.36 25.88 2.88
C LEU A 136 -4.03 26.95 3.77
N GLU A 137 -5.27 27.32 3.51
CA GLU A 137 -6.00 28.34 4.26
C GLU A 137 -6.41 27.82 5.65
N GLY A 138 -6.48 28.72 6.61
CA GLY A 138 -6.91 28.43 7.98
C GLY A 138 -5.83 27.78 8.85
N CYS A 139 -6.27 27.19 9.96
CA CYS A 139 -5.42 26.60 11.00
C CYS A 139 -5.49 25.07 10.94
N ARG A 140 -4.36 24.41 10.67
CA ARG A 140 -4.32 22.97 10.42
C ARG A 140 -3.30 22.28 11.31
N ILE A 141 -3.63 21.09 11.78
CA ILE A 141 -2.68 20.18 12.42
C ILE A 141 -2.20 19.20 11.37
N GLY A 142 -0.87 19.08 11.20
CA GLY A 142 -0.21 17.98 10.51
C GLY A 142 0.41 17.06 11.54
N PHE A 143 0.15 15.75 11.45
CA PHE A 143 0.71 14.78 12.38
C PHE A 143 1.28 13.59 11.61
N ASP A 144 2.49 13.18 11.97
CA ASP A 144 3.16 12.00 11.42
C ASP A 144 3.42 11.01 12.55
N ALA A 145 2.77 9.84 12.46
CA ALA A 145 2.91 8.74 13.39
C ALA A 145 3.98 7.78 12.89
N GLY A 146 5.24 8.09 13.18
CA GLY A 146 6.38 7.23 12.84
C GLY A 146 6.57 6.05 13.79
N GLY A 147 7.46 5.14 13.41
CA GLY A 147 7.75 3.92 14.19
C GLY A 147 8.65 4.13 15.42
N SER A 148 9.40 5.24 15.47
CA SER A 148 10.35 5.59 16.53
C SER A 148 10.07 6.94 17.16
N ASP A 149 9.39 7.80 16.45
CA ASP A 149 9.04 9.15 16.82
C ASP A 149 7.67 9.53 16.25
N ARG A 150 7.05 10.53 16.87
CA ARG A 150 5.84 11.17 16.37
C ARG A 150 6.13 12.65 16.15
N LYS A 151 5.72 13.16 15.02
CA LYS A 151 5.93 14.57 14.64
C LYS A 151 4.60 15.28 14.54
N VAL A 152 4.54 16.50 15.01
CA VAL A 152 3.33 17.32 14.87
C VAL A 152 3.71 18.72 14.44
N SER A 153 2.89 19.32 13.59
CA SER A 153 3.01 20.71 13.16
C SER A 153 1.70 21.47 13.32
N ALA A 154 1.80 22.72 13.70
CA ALA A 154 0.72 23.70 13.62
C ALA A 154 0.97 24.62 12.43
N VAL A 155 0.00 24.68 11.51
CA VAL A 155 0.10 25.42 10.26
C VAL A 155 -1.01 26.46 10.19
N VAL A 156 -0.67 27.71 9.94
CA VAL A 156 -1.65 28.80 9.77
C VAL A 156 -1.46 29.42 8.40
N ASN A 157 -2.50 29.36 7.56
CA ASN A 157 -2.49 29.86 6.19
C ASN A 157 -1.26 29.42 5.36
N GLY A 158 -0.87 28.14 5.53
CA GLY A 158 0.25 27.54 4.82
C GLY A 158 1.63 27.78 5.46
N GLU A 159 1.71 28.57 6.53
CA GLU A 159 2.95 28.79 7.27
C GLU A 159 3.02 27.89 8.50
N VAL A 160 4.14 27.17 8.65
CA VAL A 160 4.40 26.35 9.84
C VAL A 160 4.83 27.24 10.98
N ILE A 161 3.94 27.42 11.96
CA ILE A 161 4.19 28.26 13.14
C ILE A 161 4.74 27.50 14.34
N HIS A 162 4.61 26.18 14.33
CA HIS A 162 5.18 25.27 15.33
C HIS A 162 5.41 23.89 14.74
N SER A 163 6.51 23.25 15.10
CA SER A 163 6.80 21.85 14.79
C SER A 163 7.55 21.24 15.96
N GLU A 164 7.20 19.99 16.27
CA GLU A 164 7.82 19.27 17.38
C GLU A 164 7.91 17.78 17.03
N GLU A 165 8.97 17.15 17.51
CA GLU A 165 9.22 15.72 17.40
C GLU A 165 9.36 15.12 18.79
N VAL A 166 8.70 14.01 19.05
CA VAL A 166 8.72 13.31 20.33
C VAL A 166 8.98 11.83 20.12
N VAL A 167 10.03 11.32 20.74
CA VAL A 167 10.35 9.89 20.71
C VAL A 167 9.24 9.11 21.40
N TRP A 168 8.82 8.02 20.79
CA TRP A 168 7.87 7.06 21.34
C TRP A 168 8.18 5.63 20.88
N PHE A 169 7.54 4.63 21.48
CA PHE A 169 7.82 3.22 21.21
C PHE A 169 6.54 2.43 20.89
N PRO A 170 5.84 2.75 19.80
CA PRO A 170 4.52 2.18 19.53
C PRO A 170 4.58 0.68 19.23
N LYS A 171 5.61 0.22 18.52
CA LYS A 171 5.72 -1.17 18.04
C LYS A 171 5.97 -2.20 19.15
N VAL A 172 6.36 -1.76 20.35
CA VAL A 172 6.64 -2.64 21.49
C VAL A 172 5.59 -2.54 22.60
N ASN A 173 4.65 -1.61 22.48
CA ASN A 173 3.57 -1.43 23.45
C ASN A 173 2.34 -2.26 23.06
N GLU A 174 1.79 -2.97 24.03
CA GLU A 174 0.56 -3.77 23.91
C GLU A 174 -0.69 -2.97 24.31
N ASP A 175 -0.49 -1.89 25.07
CA ASP A 175 -1.58 -1.04 25.57
C ASP A 175 -1.97 0.02 24.53
N PRO A 176 -3.19 -0.02 23.97
CA PRO A 176 -3.66 0.98 23.02
C PRO A 176 -3.82 2.38 23.64
N ASP A 177 -3.99 2.48 24.96
CA ASP A 177 -4.13 3.76 25.63
C ASP A 177 -2.80 4.55 25.63
N TYR A 178 -1.65 3.86 25.58
CA TYR A 178 -0.34 4.49 25.33
C TYR A 178 -0.31 5.23 23.97
N HIS A 179 -0.78 4.57 22.92
CA HIS A 179 -0.81 5.15 21.58
C HIS A 179 -1.79 6.33 21.52
N TYR A 180 -2.98 6.13 22.07
CA TYR A 180 -4.01 7.18 22.12
C TYR A 180 -3.54 8.43 22.84
N ALA A 181 -2.95 8.27 24.04
CA ALA A 181 -2.41 9.38 24.82
C ALA A 181 -1.34 10.15 24.04
N GLY A 182 -0.44 9.43 23.35
CA GLY A 182 0.60 10.05 22.53
C GLY A 182 0.04 10.87 21.37
N ILE A 183 -0.93 10.34 20.65
CA ILE A 183 -1.59 11.02 19.51
C ILE A 183 -2.33 12.26 20.02
N LEU A 184 -3.16 12.12 21.05
CA LEU A 184 -3.95 13.21 21.60
C LEU A 184 -3.07 14.33 22.21
N ASP A 185 -1.98 13.97 22.90
CA ASP A 185 -1.00 14.94 23.41
C ASP A 185 -0.41 15.78 22.26
N SER A 186 0.00 15.14 21.15
CA SER A 186 0.50 15.85 19.97
C SER A 186 -0.53 16.81 19.37
N PHE A 187 -1.78 16.35 19.22
CA PHE A 187 -2.85 17.20 18.69
C PHE A 187 -3.10 18.42 19.60
N ARG A 188 -3.17 18.22 20.94
CA ARG A 188 -3.37 19.30 21.91
C ARG A 188 -2.23 20.31 21.91
N ARG A 189 -0.98 19.86 21.79
CA ARG A 189 0.20 20.74 21.72
C ARG A 189 0.16 21.64 20.50
N ALA A 190 -0.14 21.07 19.33
CA ALA A 190 -0.28 21.85 18.10
C ALA A 190 -1.49 22.80 18.15
N ALA A 191 -2.65 22.33 18.63
CA ALA A 191 -3.86 23.14 18.78
C ALA A 191 -3.61 24.37 19.69
N ALA A 192 -2.86 24.20 20.79
CA ALA A 192 -2.54 25.30 21.72
C ALA A 192 -1.69 26.44 21.09
N LYS A 193 -1.12 26.22 19.89
CA LYS A 193 -0.34 27.24 19.16
C LYS A 193 -1.17 28.04 18.18
N MET A 194 -2.43 27.68 17.98
CA MET A 194 -3.33 28.29 16.99
C MET A 194 -4.59 28.86 17.66
N PRO A 195 -5.22 29.88 17.08
CA PRO A 195 -6.46 30.45 17.64
C PRO A 195 -7.65 29.49 17.54
N ARG A 196 -7.60 28.54 16.63
CA ARG A 196 -8.57 27.47 16.41
C ARG A 196 -7.93 26.34 15.59
N VAL A 197 -8.65 25.26 15.39
CA VAL A 197 -8.28 24.19 14.43
C VAL A 197 -9.39 24.06 13.41
N ASP A 198 -9.03 24.09 12.13
CA ASP A 198 -9.99 23.98 11.01
C ASP A 198 -9.93 22.59 10.33
N ALA A 199 -8.82 21.86 10.43
CA ALA A 199 -8.70 20.47 9.98
C ALA A 199 -7.46 19.79 10.56
N ILE A 200 -7.45 18.45 10.53
CA ILE A 200 -6.35 17.59 10.96
C ILE A 200 -5.98 16.64 9.83
N GLY A 201 -4.69 16.61 9.45
CA GLY A 201 -4.10 15.63 8.55
C GLY A 201 -3.14 14.71 9.28
N VAL A 202 -3.27 13.40 9.07
CA VAL A 202 -2.43 12.36 9.67
C VAL A 202 -1.72 11.57 8.59
N SER A 203 -0.40 11.47 8.70
CA SER A 203 0.46 10.53 8.00
C SER A 203 0.79 9.37 8.95
N SER A 204 0.62 8.14 8.51
CA SER A 204 0.99 6.99 9.33
C SER A 204 1.20 5.74 8.47
N ALA A 205 2.20 4.93 8.82
CA ALA A 205 2.42 3.64 8.17
C ALA A 205 1.25 2.69 8.43
N GLY A 206 0.67 2.14 7.38
CA GLY A 206 -0.45 1.20 7.47
C GLY A 206 -1.57 1.47 6.47
N ILE A 207 -2.65 0.72 6.61
CA ILE A 207 -3.82 0.78 5.73
C ILE A 207 -4.96 1.43 6.48
N TYR A 208 -5.54 2.45 5.85
CA TYR A 208 -6.62 3.26 6.39
C TYR A 208 -7.79 3.29 5.42
N ILE A 209 -9.00 3.04 5.92
CA ILE A 209 -10.25 3.13 5.15
C ILE A 209 -11.21 3.99 5.95
N ASP A 210 -11.71 5.06 5.35
CA ASP A 210 -12.63 6.01 6.00
C ASP A 210 -12.08 6.55 7.35
N ASN A 211 -10.75 6.82 7.40
CA ASN A 211 -9.98 7.24 8.58
C ASN A 211 -9.85 6.18 9.68
N GLU A 212 -10.36 4.98 9.49
CA GLU A 212 -10.20 3.86 10.40
C GLU A 212 -8.89 3.11 10.13
N VAL A 213 -8.22 2.70 11.21
CA VAL A 213 -7.03 1.84 11.12
C VAL A 213 -7.47 0.41 10.76
N ARG A 214 -7.02 -0.11 9.63
CA ARG A 214 -7.30 -1.50 9.23
C ARG A 214 -6.13 -2.43 9.56
N VAL A 215 -4.94 -2.04 9.16
CA VAL A 215 -3.69 -2.74 9.45
C VAL A 215 -2.60 -1.69 9.63
N ALA A 216 -1.87 -1.73 10.73
CA ALA A 216 -0.72 -0.85 10.91
C ALA A 216 0.33 -1.48 11.81
N SER A 217 1.60 -1.40 11.39
CA SER A 217 2.73 -1.95 12.14
C SER A 217 2.97 -1.28 13.49
N LEU A 218 2.47 -0.05 13.68
CA LEU A 218 2.54 0.68 14.94
C LEU A 218 1.82 -0.05 16.08
N PHE A 219 0.78 -0.81 15.77
CA PHE A 219 -0.08 -1.51 16.73
C PHE A 219 0.13 -3.03 16.72
N ILE A 220 1.26 -3.51 16.19
CA ILE A 220 1.52 -4.94 15.96
C ILE A 220 1.49 -5.78 17.25
N LYS A 221 1.74 -5.16 18.41
CA LYS A 221 1.70 -5.84 19.70
C LYS A 221 0.35 -5.74 20.42
N VAL A 222 -0.55 -4.89 19.93
CA VAL A 222 -1.89 -4.75 20.54
C VAL A 222 -2.71 -6.02 20.24
N PRO A 223 -3.29 -6.67 21.26
CA PRO A 223 -4.20 -7.80 21.07
C PRO A 223 -5.38 -7.44 20.16
N GLN A 224 -5.85 -8.40 19.36
CA GLN A 224 -6.84 -8.13 18.29
C GLN A 224 -8.18 -7.60 18.84
N ASP A 225 -8.64 -8.08 19.98
CA ASP A 225 -9.84 -7.58 20.67
C ASP A 225 -9.71 -6.11 21.06
N LEU A 226 -8.58 -5.73 21.64
CA LEU A 226 -8.27 -4.33 21.98
C LEU A 226 -8.03 -3.48 20.72
N PHE A 227 -7.48 -4.06 19.67
CA PHE A 227 -7.34 -3.37 18.38
C PHE A 227 -8.71 -2.98 17.83
N ASP A 228 -9.64 -3.93 17.77
CA ASP A 228 -10.99 -3.68 17.24
C ASP A 228 -11.78 -2.69 18.09
N GLU A 229 -11.65 -2.75 19.43
CA GLU A 229 -12.34 -1.88 20.35
C GLU A 229 -11.74 -0.46 20.39
N LYS A 230 -10.40 -0.34 20.48
CA LYS A 230 -9.74 0.92 20.85
C LYS A 230 -8.89 1.54 19.74
N VAL A 231 -8.26 0.74 18.86
CA VAL A 231 -7.33 1.23 17.84
C VAL A 231 -8.05 1.63 16.55
N ARG A 232 -9.00 0.84 16.11
CA ARG A 232 -9.70 1.06 14.83
C ARG A 232 -10.11 2.51 14.61
N ASN A 233 -10.74 3.13 15.59
CA ASN A 233 -11.24 4.51 15.54
C ASN A 233 -10.35 5.52 16.30
N MET A 234 -9.09 5.19 16.56
CA MET A 234 -8.23 5.95 17.45
C MET A 234 -8.02 7.40 16.99
N TYR A 235 -7.69 7.60 15.72
CA TYR A 235 -7.49 8.95 15.15
C TYR A 235 -8.79 9.76 15.10
N ILE A 236 -9.91 9.12 14.78
CA ILE A 236 -11.23 9.75 14.77
C ILE A 236 -11.59 10.23 16.19
N ARG A 237 -11.36 9.40 17.20
CA ARG A 237 -11.60 9.76 18.61
C ARG A 237 -10.71 10.90 19.06
N ALA A 238 -9.40 10.85 18.73
CA ALA A 238 -8.46 11.89 19.10
C ALA A 238 -8.79 13.23 18.42
N ALA A 239 -9.22 13.22 17.16
CA ALA A 239 -9.66 14.42 16.45
C ALA A 239 -10.91 15.05 17.09
N LYS A 240 -11.89 14.24 17.50
CA LYS A 240 -13.10 14.72 18.21
C LYS A 240 -12.82 15.43 19.53
N GLU A 241 -11.75 15.04 20.23
CA GLU A 241 -11.30 15.74 21.45
C GLU A 241 -10.76 17.16 21.16
N ILE A 242 -10.31 17.42 19.94
CA ILE A 242 -9.86 18.76 19.52
C ILE A 242 -11.06 19.60 19.07
N GLY A 243 -12.01 18.98 18.37
CA GLY A 243 -13.21 19.62 17.86
C GLY A 243 -13.88 18.79 16.76
N ASP A 244 -15.06 19.22 16.34
CA ASP A 244 -15.76 18.62 15.19
C ASP A 244 -15.20 19.17 13.89
N VAL A 245 -13.97 18.78 13.57
CA VAL A 245 -13.22 19.27 12.41
C VAL A 245 -12.92 18.14 11.44
N PRO A 246 -12.79 18.45 10.13
CA PRO A 246 -12.39 17.47 9.14
C PRO A 246 -11.08 16.77 9.52
N LEU A 247 -11.07 15.43 9.38
CA LEU A 247 -9.92 14.57 9.57
C LEU A 247 -9.63 13.82 8.28
N THR A 248 -8.36 13.74 7.91
CA THR A 248 -7.86 12.83 6.88
C THR A 248 -6.70 12.02 7.45
N VAL A 249 -6.81 10.70 7.41
CA VAL A 249 -5.72 9.77 7.75
C VAL A 249 -5.30 9.07 6.47
N ALA A 250 -4.01 9.19 6.12
CA ALA A 250 -3.45 8.61 4.92
C ALA A 250 -2.17 7.79 5.24
N ASN A 251 -1.88 6.82 4.37
CA ASN A 251 -0.63 6.10 4.40
C ASN A 251 0.55 7.08 4.15
N ASP A 252 1.69 6.83 4.77
CA ASP A 252 2.92 7.64 4.62
C ASP A 252 3.43 7.68 3.17
N GLY A 253 3.24 6.61 2.39
CA GLY A 253 3.50 6.58 0.95
C GLY A 253 2.59 7.54 0.17
N ASP A 254 1.29 7.57 0.48
CA ASP A 254 0.34 8.52 -0.13
C ASP A 254 0.70 9.97 0.20
N VAL A 255 1.09 10.24 1.45
CA VAL A 255 1.54 11.58 1.87
C VAL A 255 2.83 11.98 1.15
N THR A 256 3.77 11.03 0.95
CA THR A 256 4.99 11.24 0.16
C THR A 256 4.65 11.62 -1.29
N ALA A 257 3.71 10.91 -1.92
CA ALA A 257 3.27 11.23 -3.28
C ALA A 257 2.57 12.59 -3.37
N LEU A 258 1.72 12.92 -2.38
CA LEU A 258 1.07 14.25 -2.29
C LEU A 258 2.10 15.38 -2.13
N ALA A 259 3.08 15.22 -1.26
CA ALA A 259 4.16 16.20 -1.08
C ALA A 259 4.94 16.40 -2.38
N GLY A 260 5.25 15.31 -3.11
CA GLY A 260 5.87 15.34 -4.41
C GLY A 260 5.03 16.10 -5.45
N ALA A 261 3.73 15.78 -5.54
CA ALA A 261 2.80 16.41 -6.48
C ALA A 261 2.65 17.93 -6.21
N LEU A 262 2.53 18.32 -4.94
CA LEU A 262 2.45 19.73 -4.54
C LEU A 262 3.76 20.48 -4.87
N SER A 263 4.92 19.86 -4.62
CA SER A 263 6.22 20.46 -4.92
C SER A 263 6.46 20.63 -6.43
N LEU A 264 6.10 19.61 -7.22
CA LEU A 264 6.22 19.63 -8.67
C LEU A 264 5.12 20.47 -9.35
N LYS A 265 4.02 20.75 -8.64
CA LYS A 265 2.79 21.36 -9.18
C LYS A 265 2.23 20.55 -10.36
N ASP A 266 2.26 19.24 -10.24
CA ASP A 266 1.83 18.30 -11.27
C ASP A 266 1.04 17.13 -10.64
N GLY A 267 0.22 16.45 -11.45
CA GLY A 267 -0.44 15.19 -11.12
C GLY A 267 0.32 13.99 -11.71
N ARG A 268 -0.26 12.78 -11.56
CA ARG A 268 0.34 11.51 -12.01
C ARG A 268 1.70 11.24 -11.37
N VAL A 269 1.83 11.59 -10.11
CA VAL A 269 3.06 11.42 -9.34
C VAL A 269 2.98 10.10 -8.57
N LEU A 270 3.96 9.23 -8.80
CA LEU A 270 4.21 8.05 -8.00
C LEU A 270 5.32 8.38 -7.01
N GLY A 271 5.01 8.38 -5.73
CA GLY A 271 5.96 8.54 -4.64
C GLY A 271 6.40 7.16 -4.13
N ILE A 272 7.69 6.92 -4.01
CA ILE A 272 8.24 5.67 -3.45
C ILE A 272 9.20 6.04 -2.34
N ALA A 273 8.93 5.59 -1.12
CA ALA A 273 9.86 5.63 -0.01
C ALA A 273 10.56 4.28 0.12
N MET A 274 11.87 4.28 -0.06
CA MET A 274 12.71 3.08 -0.03
C MET A 274 13.54 3.09 1.25
N GLY A 275 13.13 2.29 2.23
CA GLY A 275 13.79 2.16 3.53
C GLY A 275 14.00 0.69 3.91
N THR A 276 13.73 0.35 5.17
CA THR A 276 13.66 -1.05 5.64
C THR A 276 12.60 -1.85 4.87
N SER A 277 11.51 -1.18 4.48
CA SER A 277 10.48 -1.70 3.60
C SER A 277 10.24 -0.71 2.46
N GLU A 278 9.23 -0.96 1.65
CA GLU A 278 8.76 -0.12 0.56
C GLU A 278 7.42 0.49 0.96
N ALA A 279 7.27 1.82 0.87
CA ALA A 279 5.99 2.49 0.98
C ALA A 279 5.73 3.30 -0.30
N VAL A 280 4.53 3.21 -0.85
CA VAL A 280 4.20 3.81 -2.14
C VAL A 280 2.86 4.53 -2.06
N GLY A 281 2.77 5.66 -2.76
CA GLY A 281 1.53 6.37 -2.99
C GLY A 281 1.43 6.87 -4.42
N TYR A 282 0.21 7.13 -4.87
CA TYR A 282 -0.05 7.63 -6.22
C TYR A 282 -1.07 8.77 -6.21
N VAL A 283 -0.68 9.89 -6.77
CA VAL A 283 -1.54 11.04 -7.03
C VAL A 283 -1.95 11.03 -8.50
N ASN A 284 -3.25 11.05 -8.76
CA ASN A 284 -3.80 10.99 -10.10
C ASN A 284 -3.62 12.31 -10.88
N LYS A 285 -4.11 12.35 -12.14
CA LYS A 285 -3.99 13.54 -13.02
C LYS A 285 -4.65 14.80 -12.48
N ASP A 286 -5.62 14.66 -11.58
CA ASP A 286 -6.39 15.74 -10.99
C ASP A 286 -5.83 16.20 -9.63
N GLY A 287 -4.68 15.65 -9.22
CA GLY A 287 -4.04 15.96 -7.93
C GLY A 287 -4.64 15.21 -6.75
N ASN A 288 -5.46 14.19 -6.97
CA ASN A 288 -6.22 13.47 -5.95
C ASN A 288 -5.66 12.07 -5.70
N LEU A 289 -5.94 11.50 -4.53
CA LEU A 289 -5.74 10.09 -4.22
C LEU A 289 -6.89 9.26 -4.79
N ASN A 290 -6.62 8.04 -5.25
CA ASN A 290 -7.64 7.12 -5.75
C ASN A 290 -8.27 6.26 -4.64
N GLY A 291 -7.76 6.32 -3.41
CA GLY A 291 -8.14 5.41 -2.33
C GLY A 291 -7.79 3.95 -2.65
N TRP A 292 -6.72 3.74 -3.42
CA TRP A 292 -6.15 2.42 -3.69
C TRP A 292 -5.32 1.96 -2.50
N LEU A 293 -5.08 0.65 -2.41
CA LEU A 293 -4.29 0.07 -1.33
C LEU A 293 -2.83 0.53 -1.38
N SER A 294 -2.27 0.62 -2.59
CA SER A 294 -0.91 1.07 -2.89
C SER A 294 0.21 0.31 -2.15
N GLU A 295 -0.05 -0.94 -1.73
CA GLU A 295 0.92 -1.80 -1.04
C GLU A 295 1.82 -2.53 -2.06
N LEU A 296 2.66 -1.76 -2.76
CA LEU A 296 3.50 -2.28 -3.84
C LEU A 296 4.60 -3.22 -3.35
N ALA A 297 4.90 -3.21 -2.06
CA ALA A 297 5.81 -4.15 -1.41
C ALA A 297 5.48 -5.62 -1.73
N PHE A 298 4.21 -5.95 -1.91
CA PHE A 298 3.74 -7.31 -2.22
C PHE A 298 3.44 -7.56 -3.69
N VAL A 299 3.58 -6.54 -4.56
CA VAL A 299 3.32 -6.68 -6.00
C VAL A 299 4.43 -7.49 -6.66
N PRO A 300 4.10 -8.49 -7.51
CA PRO A 300 5.11 -9.21 -8.31
C PRO A 300 5.81 -8.27 -9.29
N VAL A 301 7.10 -8.05 -9.11
CA VAL A 301 7.95 -7.26 -10.02
C VAL A 301 8.93 -8.12 -10.80
N ASP A 302 9.31 -9.28 -10.25
CA ASP A 302 10.11 -10.29 -10.95
C ASP A 302 9.32 -11.58 -11.19
N TYR A 303 9.24 -11.98 -12.45
CA TYR A 303 8.57 -13.22 -12.89
C TYR A 303 9.46 -14.46 -12.77
N ASN A 304 10.71 -14.31 -12.34
CA ASN A 304 11.63 -15.42 -12.15
C ASN A 304 11.26 -16.22 -10.87
N LYS A 305 10.95 -17.51 -11.03
CA LYS A 305 10.60 -18.39 -9.91
C LYS A 305 11.73 -18.60 -8.89
N GLY A 306 12.98 -18.34 -9.28
CA GLY A 306 14.14 -18.35 -8.41
C GLY A 306 14.46 -17.00 -7.78
N ALA A 307 13.58 -16.01 -7.91
CA ALA A 307 13.75 -14.71 -7.28
C ALA A 307 13.64 -14.78 -5.75
N MET A 308 14.16 -13.77 -5.08
CA MET A 308 14.11 -13.66 -3.62
C MET A 308 12.66 -13.72 -3.11
N VAL A 309 12.46 -14.50 -2.05
CA VAL A 309 11.15 -14.68 -1.42
C VAL A 309 10.93 -13.61 -0.36
N ASP A 310 9.74 -13.04 -0.33
CA ASP A 310 9.29 -12.18 0.75
C ASP A 310 8.83 -13.03 1.94
N GLU A 311 9.36 -12.78 3.12
CA GLU A 311 9.15 -13.58 4.33
C GLU A 311 7.72 -13.48 4.86
N TRP A 312 7.01 -12.38 4.57
CA TRP A 312 5.64 -12.14 5.04
C TRP A 312 4.61 -12.92 4.22
N SER A 313 4.70 -12.78 2.91
CA SER A 313 3.74 -13.43 2.00
C SER A 313 4.15 -14.84 1.58
N GLY A 314 5.43 -15.20 1.79
CA GLY A 314 6.01 -16.43 1.28
C GLY A 314 6.12 -16.46 -0.25
N ASP A 315 5.95 -15.32 -0.94
CA ASP A 315 5.94 -15.25 -2.40
C ASP A 315 7.25 -14.67 -2.95
N TYR A 316 7.62 -15.10 -4.14
CA TYR A 316 8.85 -14.69 -4.81
C TYR A 316 8.65 -13.44 -5.67
N GLY A 317 9.71 -12.66 -5.83
CA GLY A 317 9.77 -11.55 -6.75
C GLY A 317 8.90 -10.34 -6.38
N CYS A 318 8.56 -10.18 -5.10
CA CYS A 318 7.77 -9.07 -4.58
C CYS A 318 8.55 -7.75 -4.57
N GLY A 319 7.85 -6.62 -4.71
CA GLY A 319 8.40 -5.26 -4.78
C GLY A 319 9.37 -4.94 -3.68
N VAL A 320 9.06 -5.30 -2.44
CA VAL A 320 9.94 -5.07 -1.27
C VAL A 320 11.35 -5.62 -1.46
N LYS A 321 11.54 -6.72 -2.21
CA LYS A 321 12.86 -7.31 -2.49
C LYS A 321 13.65 -6.58 -3.59
N TYR A 322 13.07 -5.52 -4.17
CA TYR A 322 13.63 -4.69 -5.24
C TYR A 322 13.66 -3.20 -4.90
N PHE A 323 12.76 -2.73 -4.05
CA PHE A 323 12.59 -1.32 -3.69
C PHE A 323 12.74 -1.05 -2.20
N SER A 324 13.63 -1.80 -1.54
CA SER A 324 14.01 -1.60 -0.13
C SER A 324 15.50 -1.86 0.08
N GLN A 325 15.96 -1.77 1.33
CA GLN A 325 17.33 -2.14 1.71
C GLN A 325 17.70 -3.57 1.30
N ASP A 326 16.75 -4.50 1.23
CA ASP A 326 17.00 -5.89 0.83
C ASP A 326 17.60 -5.99 -0.57
N SER A 327 17.17 -5.11 -1.48
CA SER A 327 17.75 -5.05 -2.83
C SER A 327 19.22 -4.60 -2.81
N VAL A 328 19.55 -3.65 -1.94
CA VAL A 328 20.92 -3.14 -1.79
C VAL A 328 21.82 -4.25 -1.23
N ILE A 329 21.36 -4.93 -0.17
CA ILE A 329 22.08 -6.05 0.44
C ILE A 329 22.33 -7.17 -0.57
N LYS A 330 21.28 -7.56 -1.30
CA LYS A 330 21.35 -8.60 -2.35
C LYS A 330 22.36 -8.23 -3.43
N LEU A 331 22.27 -7.00 -3.98
CA LEU A 331 23.12 -6.56 -5.08
C LEU A 331 24.56 -6.33 -4.63
N ALA A 332 24.81 -5.90 -3.40
CA ALA A 332 26.14 -5.81 -2.82
C ALA A 332 26.82 -7.19 -2.79
N GLY A 333 26.11 -8.23 -2.34
CA GLY A 333 26.60 -9.61 -2.38
C GLY A 333 26.95 -10.07 -3.80
N PHE A 334 26.12 -9.76 -4.79
CA PHE A 334 26.41 -10.08 -6.20
C PHE A 334 27.58 -9.30 -6.77
N ALA A 335 27.86 -8.10 -6.25
CA ALA A 335 29.00 -7.29 -6.62
C ALA A 335 30.30 -7.67 -5.87
N GLY A 336 30.23 -8.61 -4.91
CA GLY A 336 31.37 -8.97 -4.03
C GLY A 336 31.70 -7.90 -3.00
N ILE A 337 30.72 -7.06 -2.64
CA ILE A 337 30.85 -6.03 -1.62
C ILE A 337 30.39 -6.61 -0.29
N GLU A 338 31.28 -6.65 0.69
CA GLU A 338 30.92 -7.02 2.07
C GLU A 338 30.28 -5.81 2.75
N LEU A 339 29.10 -6.02 3.33
CA LEU A 339 28.39 -5.02 4.12
C LEU A 339 28.65 -5.30 5.61
N ASP A 340 28.80 -4.23 6.39
CA ASP A 340 28.90 -4.36 7.85
C ASP A 340 27.53 -4.74 8.41
N GLU A 341 27.41 -5.95 8.94
CA GLU A 341 26.18 -6.49 9.54
C GLU A 341 25.66 -5.64 10.72
N ASN A 342 26.51 -4.84 11.32
CA ASN A 342 26.17 -3.95 12.43
C ASN A 342 25.81 -2.52 11.95
N ALA A 343 25.97 -2.23 10.65
CA ALA A 343 25.61 -0.92 10.12
C ALA A 343 24.09 -0.74 10.10
N SER A 344 23.63 0.45 10.46
CA SER A 344 22.20 0.75 10.37
C SER A 344 21.73 0.72 8.91
N PRO A 345 20.45 0.40 8.64
CA PRO A 345 19.88 0.43 7.29
C PRO A 345 20.13 1.76 6.55
N VAL A 346 20.18 2.88 7.27
CA VAL A 346 20.50 4.21 6.72
C VAL A 346 21.91 4.26 6.13
N SER A 347 22.87 3.51 6.69
CA SER A 347 24.25 3.45 6.18
C SER A 347 24.34 2.86 4.78
N TYR A 348 23.43 1.92 4.43
CA TYR A 348 23.41 1.29 3.11
C TYR A 348 22.91 2.23 2.02
N THR A 349 22.11 3.24 2.35
CA THR A 349 21.62 4.23 1.38
C THR A 349 22.69 5.25 0.99
N HIS A 350 23.80 5.29 1.70
CA HIS A 350 24.94 6.18 1.47
C HIS A 350 26.16 5.48 0.83
N LEU A 351 26.03 4.23 0.41
CA LEU A 351 27.06 3.57 -0.38
C LEU A 351 27.21 4.33 -1.70
N ARG A 352 28.29 5.09 -1.81
CA ARG A 352 28.67 5.71 -3.09
C ARG A 352 29.15 4.61 -4.03
N ALA A 353 28.57 4.56 -5.23
CA ALA A 353 29.06 3.75 -6.33
C ALA A 353 30.47 4.20 -6.76
#